data_8791f6bbac70048eb0bfce70aa7588fb
#
_entry.id   8791f6bbac70048eb0bfce70aa7588fb
#
_cell.length_a   1.000
_cell.length_b   1.000
_cell.length_c   1.000
_cell.angle_alpha   90.00
_cell.angle_beta   90.00
_cell.angle_gamma   90.00
#
_symmetry.space_group_name_H-M   'P 1'
#
loop_
_entity.id
_entity.type
_entity.pdbx_description
1 polymer ?
#
loop_
_entity_poly.entity_id
_entity_poly.type
_entity_poly.pdbx_seq_one_letter_code
_entity_poly.pdbx_strand_id
1 'polypeptide(L)'
;MTRFLLLCWVTSMCVPALAAEQSTLDPDAPYQAVRSNPVTYKVDFRVVVTAPYKTKVLKVWLPLPESDYGQEVTEGELTTFPVKVEPSIAKEEMFGNKFAYFEFTEPQGALIIRHQFKIKVWELRWNLNPDRVISVSQWPASFDRYRKGESQSVVVDDRFEALFLQIVPQRGNPLRDMWAVMTWVIKNFQYDHADASLQASSVHGLEKRRGHCSDYHGFCAAMGRVMGYPTRVTYGINTFPKNSPSHCKLEVFLPPYGWVSFDVSETQKLIAAIQNDPHMDSTRKDRLTKAALHRLLAGFRDNTWFLQTRGTDYQLAPPASKRVPVVRTIYAEADGVPLPEPDPANKTQRTFAWMTAHHYAPDRPVTDPFEDFTSLERVSLADDARD
;
A
#
# COMPACT_ATOMS: atom_id res chain seq x y z
N MET A 1 51.38 -60.53 -17.79
CA MET A 1 51.09 -59.16 -18.23
C MET A 1 49.54 -58.93 -18.18
N THR A 2 49.06 -58.47 -17.06
CA THR A 2 47.59 -58.26 -16.82
C THR A 2 47.31 -56.76 -16.78
N ARG A 3 46.52 -56.27 -17.76
CA ARG A 3 46.13 -54.85 -17.84
C ARG A 3 44.85 -54.63 -17.02
N PHE A 4 44.95 -53.86 -15.98
CA PHE A 4 43.77 -53.31 -15.26
C PHE A 4 43.21 -52.10 -16.02
N LEU A 5 41.93 -52.19 -16.42
CA LEU A 5 41.14 -51.02 -16.89
C LEU A 5 40.49 -50.32 -15.68
N LEU A 6 40.89 -49.08 -15.44
CA LEU A 6 40.26 -48.21 -14.44
C LEU A 6 39.03 -47.55 -15.11
N LEU A 7 37.83 -47.92 -14.64
CA LEU A 7 36.58 -47.28 -15.05
C LEU A 7 36.36 -46.05 -14.15
N CYS A 8 36.56 -44.83 -14.68
CA CYS A 8 36.18 -43.60 -13.98
C CYS A 8 34.67 -43.40 -14.09
N TRP A 9 33.97 -43.52 -12.97
CA TRP A 9 32.58 -43.09 -12.83
C TRP A 9 32.57 -41.58 -12.61
N VAL A 10 32.12 -40.80 -13.63
CA VAL A 10 31.78 -39.40 -13.49
C VAL A 10 30.32 -39.35 -13.01
N THR A 11 30.10 -39.22 -11.71
CA THR A 11 28.80 -38.87 -11.15
C THR A 11 28.56 -37.40 -11.39
N SER A 12 27.71 -37.09 -12.39
CA SER A 12 27.19 -35.75 -12.61
C SER A 12 26.31 -35.36 -11.41
N MET A 13 26.86 -34.55 -10.51
CA MET A 13 26.07 -33.88 -9.48
C MET A 13 25.25 -32.77 -10.16
N CYS A 14 24.04 -33.12 -10.59
CA CYS A 14 22.99 -32.14 -10.86
C CYS A 14 22.46 -31.65 -9.51
N VAL A 15 22.99 -30.56 -8.96
CA VAL A 15 22.60 -29.97 -7.70
C VAL A 15 21.73 -28.72 -7.96
N PRO A 16 20.85 -28.45 -7.10
CA PRO A 16 19.48 -27.97 -7.25
C PRO A 16 19.42 -26.46 -7.37
N ALA A 17 19.47 -25.95 -8.57
CA ALA A 17 19.10 -24.55 -8.86
C ALA A 17 17.62 -24.27 -8.47
N LEU A 18 16.74 -25.27 -8.63
CA LEU A 18 15.33 -25.17 -8.27
C LEU A 18 15.06 -24.98 -6.76
N ALA A 19 15.86 -25.59 -5.89
CA ALA A 19 15.64 -25.49 -4.44
C ALA A 19 16.08 -24.12 -3.88
N ALA A 20 17.08 -23.49 -4.47
CA ALA A 20 17.50 -22.13 -4.09
C ALA A 20 16.52 -21.05 -4.57
N GLU A 21 15.86 -21.23 -5.73
CA GLU A 21 14.81 -20.33 -6.23
C GLU A 21 13.55 -20.39 -5.36
N GLN A 22 13.11 -21.56 -4.93
CA GLN A 22 11.90 -21.72 -4.09
C GLN A 22 12.06 -21.10 -2.70
N SER A 23 13.24 -21.02 -2.13
CA SER A 23 13.48 -20.41 -0.81
C SER A 23 13.32 -18.89 -0.78
N THR A 24 13.27 -18.22 -1.92
CA THR A 24 13.08 -16.76 -2.03
C THR A 24 11.61 -16.36 -2.31
N LEU A 25 10.73 -17.32 -2.64
CA LEU A 25 9.33 -17.09 -2.94
C LEU A 25 8.45 -17.30 -1.69
N ASP A 26 8.51 -16.33 -0.78
CA ASP A 26 7.71 -16.27 0.43
C ASP A 26 6.99 -14.91 0.52
N PRO A 27 5.64 -14.87 0.47
CA PRO A 27 4.89 -13.62 0.55
C PRO A 27 4.97 -12.96 1.94
N ASP A 28 5.40 -13.68 2.95
CA ASP A 28 5.53 -13.20 4.33
C ASP A 28 6.98 -12.83 4.69
N ALA A 29 7.93 -12.99 3.74
CA ALA A 29 9.32 -12.58 3.92
C ALA A 29 9.43 -11.05 4.17
N PRO A 30 10.38 -10.61 5.01
CA PRO A 30 10.66 -9.20 5.24
C PRO A 30 11.04 -8.45 3.96
N TYR A 31 10.77 -7.15 3.91
CA TYR A 31 11.20 -6.30 2.81
C TYR A 31 12.72 -6.38 2.61
N GLN A 32 13.14 -6.58 1.37
CA GLN A 32 14.55 -6.61 0.96
C GLN A 32 14.99 -5.20 0.51
N ALA A 33 14.84 -4.24 1.39
CA ALA A 33 15.14 -2.83 1.16
C ALA A 33 16.25 -2.35 2.09
N VAL A 34 16.93 -1.29 1.71
CA VAL A 34 17.76 -0.52 2.63
C VAL A 34 16.85 0.38 3.46
N ARG A 35 16.86 0.21 4.78
CA ARG A 35 16.14 1.11 5.69
C ARG A 35 17.07 2.20 6.23
N SER A 36 16.56 3.42 6.25
CA SER A 36 17.28 4.61 6.69
C SER A 36 16.35 5.63 7.34
N ASN A 37 16.90 6.72 7.83
CA ASN A 37 16.16 7.90 8.30
C ASN A 37 14.97 7.59 9.23
N PRO A 38 15.15 6.86 10.36
CA PRO A 38 14.04 6.54 11.24
C PRO A 38 13.45 7.80 11.89
N VAL A 39 12.13 7.84 12.02
CA VAL A 39 11.38 8.86 12.78
C VAL A 39 10.46 8.14 13.75
N THR A 40 10.45 8.59 15.02
CA THR A 40 9.54 8.07 16.02
C THR A 40 8.40 9.04 16.25
N TYR A 41 7.17 8.57 16.05
CA TYR A 41 5.96 9.34 16.28
C TYR A 41 5.27 8.88 17.56
N LYS A 42 4.84 9.85 18.39
CA LYS A 42 3.78 9.63 19.36
C LYS A 42 2.45 9.89 18.67
N VAL A 43 1.61 8.87 18.60
CA VAL A 43 0.32 8.92 17.90
C VAL A 43 -0.81 8.98 18.91
N ASP A 44 -1.73 9.94 18.74
CA ASP A 44 -3.02 10.01 19.42
C ASP A 44 -4.10 10.03 18.34
N PHE A 45 -4.69 8.87 18.10
CA PHE A 45 -5.68 8.66 17.05
C PHE A 45 -7.05 8.43 17.71
N ARG A 46 -8.03 9.21 17.30
CA ARG A 46 -9.39 9.15 17.84
C ARG A 46 -10.39 8.98 16.71
N VAL A 47 -11.35 8.10 16.94
CA VAL A 47 -12.51 7.93 16.09
C VAL A 47 -13.75 8.36 16.88
N VAL A 48 -14.54 9.26 16.32
CA VAL A 48 -15.84 9.65 16.86
C VAL A 48 -16.90 9.02 16.00
N VAL A 49 -17.71 8.14 16.57
CA VAL A 49 -18.79 7.43 15.86
C VAL A 49 -20.12 7.82 16.45
N THR A 50 -21.10 8.16 15.59
CA THR A 50 -22.48 8.42 15.99
C THR A 50 -23.37 7.42 15.25
N ALA A 51 -23.92 6.47 16.00
CA ALA A 51 -24.84 5.49 15.44
C ALA A 51 -26.18 6.14 15.05
N PRO A 52 -26.89 5.61 14.05
CA PRO A 52 -28.25 5.99 13.74
C PRO A 52 -29.19 5.84 14.96
N TYR A 53 -30.25 6.65 15.00
CA TYR A 53 -31.22 6.61 16.10
C TYR A 53 -31.84 5.21 16.26
N LYS A 54 -31.97 4.73 17.51
CA LYS A 54 -32.47 3.39 17.88
C LYS A 54 -31.59 2.22 17.46
N THR A 55 -30.34 2.44 17.11
CA THR A 55 -29.38 1.34 16.89
C THR A 55 -29.30 0.47 18.16
N LYS A 56 -29.45 -0.85 17.99
CA LYS A 56 -29.33 -1.81 19.09
C LYS A 56 -27.88 -2.23 19.30
N VAL A 57 -27.15 -2.46 18.22
CA VAL A 57 -25.76 -2.90 18.25
C VAL A 57 -24.94 -2.09 17.25
N LEU A 58 -23.93 -1.40 17.75
CA LEU A 58 -22.90 -0.76 16.94
C LEU A 58 -21.62 -1.57 17.04
N LYS A 59 -21.08 -1.98 15.89
CA LYS A 59 -19.82 -2.70 15.76
C LYS A 59 -18.78 -1.82 15.08
N VAL A 60 -17.56 -1.80 15.62
CA VAL A 60 -16.46 -1.00 15.06
C VAL A 60 -15.19 -1.84 15.01
N TRP A 61 -14.55 -1.90 13.85
CA TRP A 61 -13.25 -2.51 13.64
C TRP A 61 -12.23 -1.40 13.37
N LEU A 62 -11.27 -1.27 14.28
CA LEU A 62 -10.14 -0.35 14.18
C LEU A 62 -8.88 -1.15 13.78
N PRO A 63 -8.27 -0.89 12.62
CA PRO A 63 -7.02 -1.55 12.27
C PRO A 63 -5.90 -1.11 13.22
N LEU A 64 -5.12 -2.09 13.66
CA LEU A 64 -3.95 -1.87 14.51
C LEU A 64 -2.67 -2.05 13.70
N PRO A 65 -1.80 -1.04 13.63
CA PRO A 65 -0.52 -1.21 12.96
C PRO A 65 0.32 -2.26 13.68
N GLU A 66 1.04 -3.07 12.93
CA GLU A 66 1.96 -4.07 13.46
C GLU A 66 3.40 -3.73 13.07
N SER A 67 4.36 -4.23 13.85
CA SER A 67 5.77 -4.10 13.52
C SER A 67 6.12 -4.97 12.31
N ASP A 68 6.89 -4.39 11.39
CA ASP A 68 7.50 -5.08 10.26
C ASP A 68 8.93 -4.54 10.03
N TYR A 69 9.56 -4.90 8.91
CA TYR A 69 10.91 -4.39 8.60
C TYR A 69 10.97 -2.86 8.46
N GLY A 70 9.89 -2.20 8.06
CA GLY A 70 9.83 -0.75 7.83
C GLY A 70 9.25 0.06 8.98
N GLN A 71 8.72 -0.59 10.02
CA GLN A 71 8.13 0.08 11.18
C GLN A 71 8.17 -0.79 12.44
N GLU A 72 8.26 -0.13 13.60
CA GLU A 72 8.23 -0.76 14.92
C GLU A 72 7.20 -0.05 15.80
N VAL A 73 6.20 -0.81 16.26
CA VAL A 73 5.10 -0.31 17.08
C VAL A 73 5.35 -0.67 18.54
N THR A 74 5.26 0.31 19.43
CA THR A 74 5.43 0.13 20.87
C THR A 74 4.38 0.94 21.64
N GLU A 75 4.12 0.56 22.89
CA GLU A 75 3.29 1.29 23.85
C GLU A 75 1.88 1.62 23.31
N GLY A 76 1.04 0.59 23.10
CA GLY A 76 -0.34 0.80 22.62
C GLY A 76 -1.35 0.81 23.76
N GLU A 77 -2.22 1.82 23.81
CA GLU A 77 -3.37 1.91 24.70
C GLU A 77 -4.64 2.20 23.90
N LEU A 78 -5.71 1.44 24.19
CA LEU A 78 -7.03 1.61 23.60
C LEU A 78 -8.02 2.00 24.70
N THR A 79 -8.74 3.10 24.51
CA THR A 79 -9.78 3.55 25.44
C THR A 79 -11.05 3.95 24.70
N THR A 80 -12.19 3.88 25.38
CA THR A 80 -13.49 4.31 24.85
C THR A 80 -14.17 5.29 25.81
N PHE A 81 -15.01 6.18 25.27
CA PHE A 81 -15.78 7.17 26.03
C PHE A 81 -17.13 7.43 25.32
N PRO A 82 -18.23 7.71 26.02
CA PRO A 82 -18.39 7.78 27.49
C PRO A 82 -18.49 6.42 28.17
N VAL A 83 -18.75 5.36 27.41
CA VAL A 83 -18.88 4.00 27.94
C VAL A 83 -17.54 3.28 27.74
N LYS A 84 -17.04 2.65 28.83
CA LYS A 84 -15.87 1.79 28.75
C LYS A 84 -16.23 0.45 28.13
N VAL A 85 -15.62 0.12 26.99
CA VAL A 85 -15.73 -1.16 26.31
C VAL A 85 -14.31 -1.67 26.04
N GLU A 86 -14.04 -2.90 26.47
CA GLU A 86 -12.76 -3.57 26.19
C GLU A 86 -12.82 -4.19 24.78
N PRO A 87 -11.82 -3.95 23.92
CA PRO A 87 -11.80 -4.51 22.59
C PRO A 87 -11.47 -6.00 22.58
N SER A 88 -12.06 -6.72 21.64
CA SER A 88 -11.53 -8.01 21.20
C SER A 88 -10.48 -7.79 20.11
N ILE A 89 -9.28 -8.34 20.30
CA ILE A 89 -8.19 -8.23 19.34
C ILE A 89 -8.09 -9.51 18.52
N ALA A 90 -8.19 -9.39 17.20
CA ALA A 90 -8.10 -10.52 16.28
C ALA A 90 -7.34 -10.17 15.00
N LYS A 91 -6.86 -11.20 14.29
CA LYS A 91 -6.31 -11.09 12.93
C LYS A 91 -7.29 -11.71 11.94
N GLU A 92 -7.50 -11.03 10.83
CA GLU A 92 -8.22 -11.64 9.70
C GLU A 92 -7.34 -12.68 8.99
N GLU A 93 -7.98 -13.66 8.36
CA GLU A 93 -7.29 -14.88 7.91
C GLU A 93 -6.51 -14.71 6.59
N MET A 94 -6.92 -13.76 5.72
CA MET A 94 -6.39 -13.69 4.37
C MET A 94 -5.01 -13.02 4.30
N PHE A 95 -4.85 -11.88 4.97
CA PHE A 95 -3.63 -11.09 4.93
C PHE A 95 -2.97 -10.93 6.31
N GLY A 96 -3.65 -11.41 7.37
CA GLY A 96 -3.17 -11.33 8.75
C GLY A 96 -3.30 -9.93 9.37
N ASN A 97 -4.13 -9.05 8.80
CA ASN A 97 -4.34 -7.72 9.35
C ASN A 97 -4.97 -7.79 10.74
N LYS A 98 -4.44 -7.01 11.67
CA LYS A 98 -4.87 -7.00 13.07
C LYS A 98 -5.89 -5.91 13.32
N PHE A 99 -6.98 -6.25 14.01
CA PHE A 99 -8.06 -5.33 14.35
C PHE A 99 -8.37 -5.35 15.84
N ALA A 100 -8.71 -4.17 16.38
CA ALA A 100 -9.44 -4.03 17.63
C ALA A 100 -10.93 -3.93 17.28
N TYR A 101 -11.71 -4.88 17.75
CA TYR A 101 -13.16 -4.94 17.58
C TYR A 101 -13.86 -4.45 18.84
N PHE A 102 -14.77 -3.50 18.66
CA PHE A 102 -15.62 -2.96 19.71
C PHE A 102 -17.08 -3.21 19.39
N GLU A 103 -17.87 -3.61 20.39
CA GLU A 103 -19.31 -3.79 20.28
C GLU A 103 -20.00 -2.95 21.38
N PHE A 104 -20.86 -2.03 20.95
CA PHE A 104 -21.64 -1.17 21.84
C PHE A 104 -23.11 -1.54 21.74
N THR A 105 -23.72 -1.87 22.87
CA THR A 105 -25.14 -2.18 22.99
C THR A 105 -25.92 -0.91 23.28
N GLU A 106 -27.01 -0.68 22.53
CA GLU A 106 -27.90 0.49 22.65
C GLU A 106 -27.11 1.82 22.75
N PRO A 107 -26.20 2.10 21.80
CA PRO A 107 -25.32 3.25 21.86
C PRO A 107 -26.10 4.57 21.93
N GLN A 108 -25.67 5.47 22.80
CA GLN A 108 -26.29 6.78 22.96
C GLN A 108 -25.28 7.89 22.64
N GLY A 109 -25.68 8.81 21.74
CA GLY A 109 -24.83 9.95 21.36
C GLY A 109 -23.57 9.57 20.61
N ALA A 110 -22.52 10.38 20.76
CA ALA A 110 -21.24 10.15 20.15
C ALA A 110 -20.37 9.24 21.04
N LEU A 111 -19.77 8.24 20.42
CA LEU A 111 -18.80 7.34 21.05
C LEU A 111 -17.41 7.65 20.52
N ILE A 112 -16.45 7.70 21.40
CA ILE A 112 -15.05 7.98 21.08
C ILE A 112 -14.24 6.72 21.33
N ILE A 113 -13.52 6.25 20.34
CA ILE A 113 -12.48 5.23 20.45
C ILE A 113 -11.15 5.94 20.28
N ARG A 114 -10.25 5.80 21.25
CA ARG A 114 -8.93 6.41 21.23
C ARG A 114 -7.86 5.35 21.24
N HIS A 115 -6.92 5.45 20.29
CA HIS A 115 -5.72 4.62 20.23
C HIS A 115 -4.49 5.50 20.35
N GLN A 116 -3.74 5.32 21.44
CA GLN A 116 -2.46 5.98 21.66
C GLN A 116 -1.34 4.95 21.56
N PHE A 117 -0.30 5.27 20.81
CA PHE A 117 0.85 4.38 20.65
C PHE A 117 2.08 5.16 20.20
N LYS A 118 3.25 4.53 20.29
CA LYS A 118 4.46 5.00 19.62
C LYS A 118 4.76 4.13 18.43
N ILE A 119 5.22 4.75 17.37
CA ILE A 119 5.65 4.05 16.16
C ILE A 119 6.93 4.68 15.61
N LYS A 120 7.94 3.83 15.39
CA LYS A 120 9.16 4.22 14.69
C LYS A 120 9.07 3.73 13.26
N VAL A 121 9.21 4.64 12.31
CA VAL A 121 9.06 4.38 10.88
C VAL A 121 10.37 4.68 10.18
N TRP A 122 10.82 3.78 9.30
CA TRP A 122 11.99 3.96 8.46
C TRP A 122 11.59 4.28 7.03
N GLU A 123 12.41 5.08 6.38
CA GLU A 123 12.43 5.17 4.93
C GLU A 123 12.99 3.86 4.37
N LEU A 124 12.31 3.29 3.38
CA LEU A 124 12.75 2.10 2.64
C LEU A 124 13.07 2.48 1.21
N ARG A 125 14.25 2.09 0.76
CA ARG A 125 14.72 2.25 -0.62
C ARG A 125 15.17 0.93 -1.18
N TRP A 126 14.70 0.62 -2.37
CA TRP A 126 15.20 -0.49 -3.17
C TRP A 126 16.18 0.08 -4.21
N ASN A 127 17.14 -0.72 -4.62
CA ASN A 127 18.00 -0.43 -5.75
C ASN A 127 17.65 -1.44 -6.87
N LEU A 128 16.53 -1.18 -7.51
CA LEU A 128 15.96 -2.10 -8.50
C LEU A 128 16.78 -2.07 -9.79
N ASN A 129 17.24 -3.25 -10.19
CA ASN A 129 17.85 -3.48 -11.50
C ASN A 129 16.96 -4.48 -12.27
N PRO A 130 16.38 -4.09 -13.40
CA PRO A 130 15.57 -4.98 -14.21
C PRO A 130 16.27 -6.28 -14.58
N ASP A 131 17.56 -6.24 -14.88
CA ASP A 131 18.33 -7.40 -15.34
C ASP A 131 18.56 -8.44 -14.21
N ARG A 132 18.27 -8.07 -12.96
CA ARG A 132 18.31 -8.96 -11.79
C ARG A 132 16.95 -9.54 -11.41
N VAL A 133 15.87 -9.02 -11.98
CA VAL A 133 14.52 -9.54 -11.68
C VAL A 133 14.34 -10.91 -12.29
N ILE A 134 13.99 -11.88 -11.46
CA ILE A 134 13.80 -13.27 -11.87
C ILE A 134 12.38 -13.44 -12.38
N SER A 135 12.25 -13.97 -13.59
CA SER A 135 10.96 -14.38 -14.14
C SER A 135 10.52 -15.69 -13.47
N VAL A 136 9.34 -15.68 -12.86
CA VAL A 136 8.77 -16.84 -12.17
C VAL A 136 7.76 -17.52 -13.07
N SER A 137 8.05 -18.77 -13.47
CA SER A 137 7.14 -19.56 -14.30
C SER A 137 6.00 -20.20 -13.49
N GLN A 138 6.26 -20.52 -12.23
CA GLN A 138 5.29 -21.15 -11.34
C GLN A 138 5.37 -20.56 -9.92
N TRP A 139 4.31 -19.90 -9.52
CA TRP A 139 4.19 -19.32 -8.17
C TRP A 139 3.67 -20.35 -7.17
N PRO A 140 4.19 -20.38 -5.94
CA PRO A 140 3.58 -21.11 -4.83
C PRO A 140 2.13 -20.67 -4.58
N ALA A 141 1.28 -21.60 -4.10
CA ALA A 141 -0.13 -21.33 -3.81
C ALA A 141 -0.34 -20.22 -2.77
N SER A 142 0.64 -19.97 -1.89
CA SER A 142 0.62 -18.85 -0.92
C SER A 142 0.50 -17.47 -1.59
N PHE A 143 0.87 -17.35 -2.87
CA PHE A 143 0.73 -16.12 -3.64
C PHE A 143 -0.62 -15.97 -4.35
N ASP A 144 -1.47 -16.99 -4.37
CA ASP A 144 -2.73 -16.95 -5.13
C ASP A 144 -3.61 -15.76 -4.77
N ARG A 145 -3.70 -15.42 -3.48
CA ARG A 145 -4.45 -14.25 -2.97
C ARG A 145 -3.95 -12.91 -3.52
N TYR A 146 -2.74 -12.85 -4.05
CA TYR A 146 -2.12 -11.65 -4.61
C TYR A 146 -2.09 -11.62 -6.14
N ARG A 147 -2.46 -12.73 -6.79
CA ARG A 147 -2.37 -12.91 -8.25
C ARG A 147 -3.73 -13.07 -8.93
N LYS A 148 -4.71 -13.60 -8.21
CA LYS A 148 -6.08 -13.78 -8.73
C LYS A 148 -6.84 -12.47 -8.66
N GLY A 149 -7.76 -12.27 -9.64
CA GLY A 149 -8.75 -11.18 -9.57
C GLY A 149 -9.67 -11.33 -8.36
N GLU A 150 -10.11 -10.23 -7.83
CA GLU A 150 -11.03 -10.12 -6.69
C GLU A 150 -12.47 -9.86 -7.17
N SER A 151 -13.42 -9.92 -6.26
CA SER A 151 -14.83 -9.68 -6.58
C SER A 151 -15.24 -8.21 -6.50
N GLN A 152 -14.52 -7.38 -5.74
CA GLN A 152 -14.92 -6.00 -5.45
C GLN A 152 -13.85 -4.96 -5.82
N SER A 153 -12.59 -5.15 -5.38
CA SER A 153 -11.54 -4.12 -5.48
C SER A 153 -10.64 -4.32 -6.70
N VAL A 154 -9.72 -5.27 -6.62
CA VAL A 154 -8.76 -5.55 -7.70
C VAL A 154 -9.37 -6.60 -8.64
N VAL A 155 -10.43 -6.23 -9.34
CA VAL A 155 -11.05 -7.04 -10.38
C VAL A 155 -10.13 -7.09 -11.60
N VAL A 156 -10.03 -8.26 -12.22
CA VAL A 156 -9.25 -8.48 -13.46
C VAL A 156 -10.16 -9.17 -14.47
N ASP A 157 -10.29 -8.58 -15.64
CA ASP A 157 -11.04 -9.13 -16.77
C ASP A 157 -10.32 -8.83 -18.10
N ASP A 158 -10.88 -9.31 -19.22
CA ASP A 158 -10.29 -9.18 -20.57
C ASP A 158 -9.98 -7.74 -20.97
N ARG A 159 -10.69 -6.74 -20.41
CA ARG A 159 -10.45 -5.32 -20.70
C ARG A 159 -9.08 -4.87 -20.17
N PHE A 160 -8.66 -5.41 -19.01
CA PHE A 160 -7.34 -5.14 -18.44
C PHE A 160 -6.25 -5.77 -19.29
N GLU A 161 -6.45 -6.99 -19.78
CA GLU A 161 -5.50 -7.66 -20.67
C GLU A 161 -5.34 -6.88 -21.99
N ALA A 162 -6.45 -6.49 -22.60
CA ALA A 162 -6.44 -5.69 -23.82
C ALA A 162 -5.70 -4.35 -23.65
N LEU A 163 -5.96 -3.64 -22.55
CA LEU A 163 -5.26 -2.39 -22.26
C LEU A 163 -3.78 -2.62 -21.91
N PHE A 164 -3.47 -3.69 -21.17
CA PHE A 164 -2.08 -4.04 -20.88
C PHE A 164 -1.25 -4.24 -22.14
N LEU A 165 -1.77 -4.98 -23.13
CA LEU A 165 -1.10 -5.20 -24.40
C LEU A 165 -0.92 -3.91 -25.24
N GLN A 166 -1.78 -2.90 -25.05
CA GLN A 166 -1.58 -1.57 -25.65
C GLN A 166 -0.45 -0.79 -24.98
N ILE A 167 -0.31 -0.90 -23.63
CA ILE A 167 0.74 -0.22 -22.86
C ILE A 167 2.08 -0.93 -23.04
N VAL A 168 2.06 -2.26 -23.05
CA VAL A 168 3.22 -3.16 -23.11
C VAL A 168 3.06 -4.12 -24.29
N PRO A 169 3.26 -3.65 -25.53
CA PRO A 169 3.04 -4.48 -26.72
C PRO A 169 4.02 -5.66 -26.84
N GLN A 170 5.17 -5.56 -26.19
CA GLN A 170 6.17 -6.62 -26.12
C GLN A 170 6.50 -6.88 -24.66
N ARG A 171 5.97 -7.99 -24.15
CA ARG A 171 6.29 -8.44 -22.79
C ARG A 171 7.77 -8.85 -22.71
N GLY A 172 8.42 -8.45 -21.65
CA GLY A 172 9.82 -8.76 -21.45
C GLY A 172 10.14 -8.93 -19.99
N ASN A 173 10.64 -7.89 -19.40
CA ASN A 173 11.04 -7.88 -18.01
C ASN A 173 9.90 -7.34 -17.12
N PRO A 174 9.44 -8.08 -16.10
CA PRO A 174 8.28 -7.69 -15.28
C PRO A 174 8.43 -6.32 -14.59
N LEU A 175 9.64 -5.93 -14.24
CA LEU A 175 9.89 -4.62 -13.66
C LEU A 175 9.73 -3.51 -14.71
N ARG A 176 10.28 -3.69 -15.91
CA ARG A 176 10.11 -2.72 -17.02
C ARG A 176 8.66 -2.62 -17.46
N ASP A 177 7.94 -3.75 -17.51
CA ASP A 177 6.52 -3.79 -17.85
C ASP A 177 5.70 -3.01 -16.80
N MET A 178 6.00 -3.20 -15.51
CA MET A 178 5.35 -2.45 -14.43
C MET A 178 5.71 -0.96 -14.46
N TRP A 179 6.93 -0.59 -14.79
CA TRP A 179 7.33 0.79 -15.01
C TRP A 179 6.54 1.47 -16.13
N ALA A 180 6.32 0.76 -17.24
CA ALA A 180 5.48 1.24 -18.35
C ALA A 180 4.05 1.50 -17.88
N VAL A 181 3.46 0.58 -17.12
CA VAL A 181 2.11 0.74 -16.54
C VAL A 181 2.05 1.97 -15.63
N MET A 182 2.95 2.09 -14.65
CA MET A 182 2.95 3.22 -13.70
C MET A 182 3.16 4.56 -14.41
N THR A 183 4.06 4.61 -15.39
CA THR A 183 4.30 5.81 -16.19
C THR A 183 3.08 6.17 -17.04
N TRP A 184 2.39 5.16 -17.60
CA TRP A 184 1.14 5.37 -18.32
C TRP A 184 0.05 5.95 -17.42
N VAL A 185 -0.09 5.43 -16.17
CA VAL A 185 -1.04 5.94 -15.18
C VAL A 185 -0.76 7.41 -14.84
N ILE A 186 0.51 7.77 -14.57
CA ILE A 186 0.90 9.18 -14.30
C ILE A 186 0.47 10.11 -15.43
N LYS A 187 0.53 9.66 -16.69
CA LYS A 187 0.19 10.48 -17.85
C LYS A 187 -1.31 10.53 -18.18
N ASN A 188 -2.07 9.50 -17.81
CA ASN A 188 -3.43 9.32 -18.29
C ASN A 188 -4.51 9.41 -17.20
N PHE A 189 -4.14 9.40 -15.92
CA PHE A 189 -5.09 9.51 -14.82
C PHE A 189 -5.15 10.94 -14.28
N GLN A 190 -6.32 11.33 -13.79
CA GLN A 190 -6.54 12.58 -13.08
C GLN A 190 -6.83 12.32 -11.60
N TYR A 191 -6.06 12.93 -10.70
CA TYR A 191 -6.32 12.82 -9.27
C TYR A 191 -7.55 13.65 -8.87
N ASP A 192 -8.57 12.99 -8.33
CA ASP A 192 -9.85 13.61 -7.97
C ASP A 192 -10.49 12.89 -6.77
N HIS A 193 -10.76 13.61 -5.70
CA HIS A 193 -11.44 13.07 -4.52
C HIS A 193 -12.97 12.98 -4.69
N ALA A 194 -13.57 13.86 -5.50
CA ALA A 194 -15.01 13.90 -5.66
C ALA A 194 -15.53 12.72 -6.50
N ASP A 195 -14.71 12.26 -7.45
CA ASP A 195 -15.01 11.10 -8.30
C ASP A 195 -14.01 9.96 -7.98
N ALA A 196 -14.09 9.42 -6.77
CA ALA A 196 -13.25 8.34 -6.30
C ALA A 196 -14.10 7.19 -5.77
N SER A 197 -13.67 5.93 -6.03
CA SER A 197 -14.38 4.75 -5.54
C SER A 197 -14.24 4.54 -4.04
N LEU A 198 -13.15 5.02 -3.43
CA LEU A 198 -12.72 4.78 -2.05
C LEU A 198 -12.49 3.30 -1.70
N GLN A 199 -12.49 2.39 -2.69
CA GLN A 199 -12.51 0.94 -2.52
C GLN A 199 -11.37 0.22 -3.24
N ALA A 200 -10.35 0.94 -3.74
CA ALA A 200 -9.32 0.40 -4.62
C ALA A 200 -9.89 -0.25 -5.89
N SER A 201 -10.97 0.31 -6.43
CA SER A 201 -11.64 -0.26 -7.57
C SER A 201 -10.80 -0.13 -8.84
N SER A 202 -10.23 -1.25 -9.29
CA SER A 202 -9.52 -1.33 -10.55
C SER A 202 -10.42 -0.99 -11.74
N VAL A 203 -11.70 -1.38 -11.68
CA VAL A 203 -12.71 -1.09 -12.72
C VAL A 203 -12.99 0.39 -12.81
N HIS A 204 -13.15 1.08 -11.65
CA HIS A 204 -13.30 2.53 -11.64
C HIS A 204 -12.09 3.22 -12.30
N GLY A 205 -10.87 2.80 -11.92
CA GLY A 205 -9.64 3.30 -12.55
C GLY A 205 -9.59 3.05 -14.05
N LEU A 206 -10.00 1.87 -14.51
CA LEU A 206 -10.05 1.51 -15.94
C LEU A 206 -11.02 2.41 -16.72
N GLU A 207 -12.24 2.57 -16.21
CA GLU A 207 -13.34 3.25 -16.92
C GLU A 207 -13.24 4.78 -16.85
N LYS A 208 -12.87 5.31 -15.69
CA LYS A 208 -12.85 6.75 -15.43
C LYS A 208 -11.48 7.40 -15.65
N ARG A 209 -10.38 6.64 -15.50
CA ARG A 209 -9.01 7.18 -15.44
C ARG A 209 -8.90 8.37 -14.49
N ARG A 210 -9.65 8.30 -13.39
CA ARG A 210 -9.82 9.34 -12.40
C ARG A 210 -10.11 8.70 -11.05
N GLY A 211 -9.80 9.42 -9.97
CA GLY A 211 -10.02 8.96 -8.61
C GLY A 211 -8.90 9.40 -7.68
N HIS A 212 -8.79 8.79 -6.52
CA HIS A 212 -7.71 9.09 -5.59
C HIS A 212 -6.70 7.91 -5.49
N CYS A 213 -5.81 7.95 -4.49
CA CYS A 213 -4.70 6.98 -4.36
C CYS A 213 -5.17 5.52 -4.48
N SER A 214 -6.33 5.14 -3.92
CA SER A 214 -6.79 3.75 -3.96
C SER A 214 -7.15 3.30 -5.37
N ASP A 215 -7.75 4.16 -6.21
CA ASP A 215 -8.11 3.82 -7.59
C ASP A 215 -6.86 3.69 -8.47
N TYR A 216 -5.86 4.55 -8.26
CA TYR A 216 -4.55 4.45 -8.92
C TYR A 216 -3.86 3.13 -8.59
N HIS A 217 -3.78 2.79 -7.30
CA HIS A 217 -3.04 1.60 -6.88
C HIS A 217 -3.84 0.31 -7.09
N GLY A 218 -5.18 0.36 -7.00
CA GLY A 218 -6.05 -0.76 -7.37
C GLY A 218 -5.94 -1.11 -8.86
N PHE A 219 -5.95 -0.09 -9.74
CA PHE A 219 -5.72 -0.27 -11.16
C PHE A 219 -4.32 -0.85 -11.45
N CYS A 220 -3.26 -0.26 -10.87
CA CYS A 220 -1.90 -0.77 -11.03
C CYS A 220 -1.76 -2.21 -10.52
N ALA A 221 -2.45 -2.56 -9.41
CA ALA A 221 -2.45 -3.92 -8.89
C ALA A 221 -3.13 -4.90 -9.86
N ALA A 222 -4.25 -4.53 -10.49
CA ALA A 222 -4.90 -5.34 -11.52
C ALA A 222 -3.97 -5.56 -12.72
N MET A 223 -3.29 -4.53 -13.20
CA MET A 223 -2.33 -4.63 -14.30
C MET A 223 -1.15 -5.56 -13.95
N GLY A 224 -0.65 -5.50 -12.71
CA GLY A 224 0.38 -6.43 -12.24
C GLY A 224 -0.11 -7.89 -12.20
N ARG A 225 -1.38 -8.12 -11.82
CA ARG A 225 -2.01 -9.46 -11.86
C ARG A 225 -2.18 -9.97 -13.29
N VAL A 226 -2.52 -9.09 -14.25
CA VAL A 226 -2.52 -9.42 -15.69
C VAL A 226 -1.13 -9.87 -16.16
N MET A 227 -0.06 -9.24 -15.66
CA MET A 227 1.31 -9.69 -15.91
C MET A 227 1.62 -11.07 -15.33
N GLY A 228 0.79 -11.58 -14.40
CA GLY A 228 1.00 -12.82 -13.64
C GLY A 228 1.84 -12.63 -12.38
N TYR A 229 2.09 -11.40 -11.95
CA TYR A 229 2.88 -11.08 -10.75
C TYR A 229 2.01 -10.77 -9.53
N PRO A 230 2.45 -11.17 -8.32
CA PRO A 230 1.73 -10.86 -7.10
C PRO A 230 1.75 -9.35 -6.84
N THR A 231 0.57 -8.78 -6.61
CA THR A 231 0.39 -7.38 -6.26
C THR A 231 -0.58 -7.22 -5.11
N ARG A 232 -0.38 -6.18 -4.31
CA ARG A 232 -1.32 -5.79 -3.25
C ARG A 232 -1.37 -4.28 -3.09
N VAL A 233 -2.51 -3.79 -2.63
CA VAL A 233 -2.64 -2.42 -2.15
C VAL A 233 -2.46 -2.44 -0.64
N THR A 234 -1.65 -1.53 -0.11
CA THR A 234 -1.41 -1.37 1.32
C THR A 234 -2.02 -0.06 1.78
N TYR A 235 -2.67 -0.07 2.95
CA TYR A 235 -3.28 1.10 3.54
C TYR A 235 -2.56 1.51 4.81
N GLY A 236 -2.43 2.80 4.99
CA GLY A 236 -1.77 3.38 6.15
C GLY A 236 -2.16 4.83 6.36
N ILE A 237 -1.47 5.46 7.28
CA ILE A 237 -1.75 6.82 7.73
C ILE A 237 -0.55 7.72 7.45
N ASN A 238 -0.79 8.84 6.78
CA ASN A 238 0.16 9.94 6.71
C ASN A 238 0.26 10.63 8.08
N THR A 239 1.47 10.92 8.51
CA THR A 239 1.75 11.60 9.78
C THR A 239 1.79 13.12 9.66
N PHE A 240 1.46 13.65 8.48
CA PHE A 240 1.28 15.08 8.26
C PHE A 240 -0.16 15.52 8.47
N PRO A 241 -0.37 16.81 8.75
CA PRO A 241 -1.70 17.42 8.73
C PRO A 241 -2.25 17.40 7.29
N LYS A 242 -3.06 16.41 6.96
CA LYS A 242 -3.79 16.30 5.69
C LYS A 242 -5.29 16.22 5.96
N ASN A 243 -6.11 16.68 5.01
CA ASN A 243 -7.57 16.58 5.11
C ASN A 243 -8.05 15.12 5.19
N SER A 244 -7.38 14.22 4.47
CA SER A 244 -7.54 12.77 4.61
C SER A 244 -6.20 12.16 5.05
N PRO A 245 -6.10 11.67 6.29
CA PRO A 245 -4.86 11.06 6.76
C PRO A 245 -4.60 9.70 6.13
N SER A 246 -5.65 8.98 5.74
CA SER A 246 -5.54 7.68 5.10
C SER A 246 -4.92 7.80 3.72
N HIS A 247 -3.92 6.96 3.47
CA HIS A 247 -3.24 6.87 2.19
C HIS A 247 -2.87 5.42 1.90
N CYS A 248 -2.81 5.06 0.62
CA CYS A 248 -2.44 3.73 0.20
C CYS A 248 -1.26 3.76 -0.76
N LYS A 249 -0.58 2.62 -0.87
CA LYS A 249 0.53 2.41 -1.80
C LYS A 249 0.33 1.08 -2.54
N LEU A 250 0.93 0.97 -3.73
CA LEU A 250 1.05 -0.28 -4.46
C LEU A 250 2.25 -1.05 -3.94
N GLU A 251 2.13 -2.37 -3.79
CA GLU A 251 3.27 -3.25 -3.68
C GLU A 251 3.22 -4.36 -4.74
N VAL A 252 4.38 -4.63 -5.33
CA VAL A 252 4.60 -5.69 -6.33
C VAL A 252 5.69 -6.62 -5.80
N PHE A 253 5.47 -7.93 -5.88
CA PHE A 253 6.48 -8.90 -5.49
C PHE A 253 7.40 -9.21 -6.68
N LEU A 254 8.65 -8.81 -6.56
CA LEU A 254 9.66 -8.86 -7.62
C LEU A 254 10.90 -9.64 -7.13
N PRO A 255 11.03 -10.94 -7.38
CA PRO A 255 12.23 -11.68 -6.98
C PRO A 255 13.49 -11.14 -7.68
N PRO A 256 14.63 -11.02 -6.98
CA PRO A 256 14.89 -11.37 -5.59
C PRO A 256 14.58 -10.28 -4.56
N TYR A 257 13.96 -9.17 -4.97
CA TYR A 257 13.71 -7.99 -4.13
C TYR A 257 12.53 -8.14 -3.15
N GLY A 258 11.71 -9.23 -3.28
CA GLY A 258 10.51 -9.40 -2.47
C GLY A 258 9.43 -8.35 -2.79
N TRP A 259 8.67 -7.93 -1.79
CA TRP A 259 7.72 -6.83 -1.94
C TRP A 259 8.43 -5.50 -2.10
N VAL A 260 8.06 -4.78 -3.15
CA VAL A 260 8.56 -3.43 -3.48
C VAL A 260 7.40 -2.45 -3.45
N SER A 261 7.57 -1.34 -2.74
CA SER A 261 6.54 -0.31 -2.59
C SER A 261 6.69 0.80 -3.63
N PHE A 262 5.55 1.22 -4.19
CA PHE A 262 5.44 2.30 -5.17
C PHE A 262 4.29 3.23 -4.81
N ASP A 263 4.50 4.54 -4.96
CA ASP A 263 3.47 5.56 -4.74
C ASP A 263 3.25 6.39 -6.00
N VAL A 264 2.40 5.88 -6.87
CA VAL A 264 2.12 6.46 -8.19
C VAL A 264 1.38 7.79 -8.06
N SER A 265 0.41 7.86 -7.15
CA SER A 265 -0.45 9.04 -6.99
C SER A 265 0.28 10.23 -6.36
N GLU A 266 1.09 10.01 -5.33
CA GLU A 266 1.88 11.10 -4.73
C GLU A 266 2.99 11.56 -5.68
N THR A 267 3.59 10.62 -6.45
CA THR A 267 4.57 10.99 -7.48
C THR A 267 3.94 11.85 -8.57
N GLN A 268 2.71 11.54 -9.02
CA GLN A 268 2.01 12.38 -10.01
C GLN A 268 1.77 13.79 -9.46
N LYS A 269 1.30 13.92 -8.21
CA LYS A 269 1.06 15.23 -7.57
C LYS A 269 2.36 16.03 -7.43
N LEU A 270 3.45 15.37 -7.04
CA LEU A 270 4.77 15.98 -6.95
C LEU A 270 5.23 16.52 -8.32
N ILE A 271 5.11 15.72 -9.38
CA ILE A 271 5.45 16.14 -10.74
C ILE A 271 4.60 17.35 -11.16
N ALA A 272 3.30 17.32 -10.87
CA ALA A 272 2.41 18.44 -11.17
C ALA A 272 2.81 19.70 -10.39
N ALA A 273 3.19 19.59 -9.13
CA ALA A 273 3.68 20.71 -8.33
C ALA A 273 4.99 21.29 -8.91
N ILE A 274 5.93 20.44 -9.32
CA ILE A 274 7.18 20.88 -9.97
C ILE A 274 6.87 21.63 -11.27
N GLN A 275 6.02 21.08 -12.13
CA GLN A 275 5.70 21.67 -13.43
C GLN A 275 4.95 23.01 -13.29
N ASN A 276 4.13 23.17 -12.26
CA ASN A 276 3.34 24.38 -12.01
C ASN A 276 4.06 25.44 -11.17
N ASP A 277 5.28 25.17 -10.67
CA ASP A 277 6.04 26.14 -9.87
C ASP A 277 6.50 27.31 -10.76
N PRO A 278 6.01 28.55 -10.51
CA PRO A 278 6.36 29.72 -11.34
C PRO A 278 7.80 30.21 -11.11
N HIS A 279 8.48 29.76 -10.05
CA HIS A 279 9.83 30.17 -9.68
C HIS A 279 10.91 29.24 -10.21
N MET A 280 10.53 28.15 -10.89
CA MET A 280 11.47 27.19 -11.49
C MET A 280 11.59 27.43 -13.00
N ASP A 281 12.83 27.43 -13.50
CA ASP A 281 13.11 27.34 -14.93
C ASP A 281 12.84 25.93 -15.50
N SER A 282 12.76 25.81 -16.81
CA SER A 282 12.44 24.56 -17.49
C SER A 282 13.48 23.46 -17.21
N THR A 283 14.76 23.80 -17.16
CA THR A 283 15.86 22.85 -16.93
C THR A 283 15.76 22.22 -15.54
N ARG A 284 15.48 23.03 -14.51
CA ARG A 284 15.27 22.56 -13.14
C ARG A 284 14.00 21.68 -13.05
N LYS A 285 12.89 22.11 -13.70
CA LYS A 285 11.65 21.32 -13.78
C LYS A 285 11.89 19.94 -14.39
N ASP A 286 12.58 19.86 -15.50
CA ASP A 286 12.89 18.61 -16.19
C ASP A 286 13.77 17.69 -15.33
N ARG A 287 14.79 18.23 -14.68
CA ARG A 287 15.67 17.48 -13.77
C ARG A 287 14.89 16.91 -12.58
N LEU A 288 14.10 17.72 -11.89
CA LEU A 288 13.31 17.29 -10.74
C LEU A 288 12.21 16.28 -11.13
N THR A 289 11.58 16.45 -12.28
CA THR A 289 10.61 15.49 -12.81
C THR A 289 11.26 14.13 -13.08
N LYS A 290 12.44 14.11 -13.70
CA LYS A 290 13.22 12.87 -13.89
C LYS A 290 13.56 12.23 -12.55
N ALA A 291 14.03 13.01 -11.57
CA ALA A 291 14.36 12.51 -10.23
C ALA A 291 13.12 11.94 -9.49
N ALA A 292 11.96 12.59 -9.62
CA ALA A 292 10.71 12.08 -9.04
C ALA A 292 10.29 10.74 -9.66
N LEU A 293 10.35 10.63 -11.00
CA LEU A 293 10.10 9.38 -11.72
C LEU A 293 11.11 8.30 -11.33
N HIS A 294 12.39 8.63 -11.30
CA HIS A 294 13.44 7.68 -10.89
C HIS A 294 13.19 7.15 -9.48
N ARG A 295 12.87 8.02 -8.51
CA ARG A 295 12.52 7.60 -7.14
C ARG A 295 11.34 6.65 -7.10
N LEU A 296 10.27 6.91 -7.87
CA LEU A 296 9.15 5.98 -8.00
C LEU A 296 9.62 4.63 -8.54
N LEU A 297 10.30 4.65 -9.69
CA LEU A 297 10.66 3.44 -10.43
C LEU A 297 11.72 2.59 -9.71
N ALA A 298 12.54 3.21 -8.85
CA ALA A 298 13.50 2.51 -8.00
C ALA A 298 12.87 1.79 -6.79
N GLY A 299 11.61 2.09 -6.47
CA GLY A 299 10.94 1.61 -5.27
C GLY A 299 11.24 2.45 -4.03
N PHE A 300 10.19 3.01 -3.43
CA PHE A 300 10.32 3.93 -2.31
C PHE A 300 9.11 3.85 -1.37
N ARG A 301 9.40 3.74 -0.07
CA ARG A 301 8.42 3.95 1.01
C ARG A 301 8.99 4.98 1.97
N ASP A 302 8.27 6.06 2.18
CA ASP A 302 8.68 7.16 3.05
C ASP A 302 8.47 6.83 4.54
N ASN A 303 9.16 7.59 5.41
CA ASN A 303 9.05 7.49 6.87
C ASN A 303 7.98 8.43 7.46
N THR A 304 7.15 9.03 6.62
CA THR A 304 6.05 9.92 6.99
C THR A 304 4.69 9.27 6.81
N TRP A 305 4.70 7.99 6.53
CA TRP A 305 3.55 7.12 6.39
C TRP A 305 3.80 5.79 7.11
N PHE A 306 2.86 5.34 7.92
CA PHE A 306 2.93 4.02 8.54
C PHE A 306 1.81 3.12 8.05
N LEU A 307 2.13 1.84 7.90
CA LEU A 307 1.24 0.80 7.42
C LEU A 307 0.27 0.34 8.51
N GLN A 308 -1.00 0.18 8.14
CA GLN A 308 -2.04 -0.40 9.00
C GLN A 308 -2.55 -1.73 8.47
N THR A 309 -2.90 -1.81 7.17
CA THR A 309 -3.46 -3.02 6.57
C THR A 309 -2.86 -3.32 5.20
N ARG A 310 -2.89 -4.60 4.81
CA ARG A 310 -2.46 -5.10 3.51
C ARG A 310 -3.62 -5.80 2.82
N GLY A 311 -3.67 -5.66 1.49
CA GLY A 311 -4.65 -6.33 0.64
C GLY A 311 -6.03 -5.68 0.64
N THR A 312 -6.91 -6.29 -0.11
CA THR A 312 -8.26 -5.82 -0.43
C THR A 312 -9.22 -7.01 -0.49
N ASP A 313 -10.54 -6.76 -0.43
CA ASP A 313 -11.59 -7.77 -0.56
C ASP A 313 -11.46 -8.95 0.42
N TYR A 314 -11.49 -8.68 1.73
CA TYR A 314 -11.34 -9.68 2.78
C TYR A 314 -12.45 -9.62 3.83
N GLN A 315 -12.59 -10.70 4.61
CA GLN A 315 -13.50 -10.75 5.74
C GLN A 315 -12.81 -10.27 7.00
N LEU A 316 -13.47 -9.41 7.78
CA LEU A 316 -12.95 -8.93 9.07
C LEU A 316 -13.00 -10.04 10.15
N ALA A 317 -12.26 -9.85 11.22
CA ALA A 317 -12.26 -10.70 12.41
C ALA A 317 -12.54 -9.88 13.68
N PRO A 318 -13.63 -10.14 14.44
CA PRO A 318 -14.73 -11.04 14.09
C PRO A 318 -15.42 -10.68 12.76
N PRO A 319 -16.17 -11.59 12.12
CA PRO A 319 -16.77 -11.33 10.83
C PRO A 319 -17.73 -10.13 10.83
N ALA A 320 -17.57 -9.26 9.84
CA ALA A 320 -18.54 -8.25 9.49
C ALA A 320 -19.72 -8.88 8.72
N SER A 321 -20.79 -8.11 8.48
CA SER A 321 -21.98 -8.57 7.74
C SER A 321 -21.65 -9.03 6.31
N LYS A 322 -20.56 -8.50 5.74
CA LYS A 322 -20.04 -8.85 4.41
C LYS A 322 -18.51 -8.68 4.36
N ARG A 323 -17.92 -9.23 3.32
CA ARG A 323 -16.51 -8.92 2.97
C ARG A 323 -16.37 -7.42 2.71
N VAL A 324 -15.28 -6.86 3.16
CA VAL A 324 -14.97 -5.44 2.97
C VAL A 324 -14.02 -5.25 1.80
N PRO A 325 -14.27 -4.28 0.92
CA PRO A 325 -13.32 -3.98 -0.15
C PRO A 325 -11.98 -3.52 0.41
N VAL A 326 -12.01 -2.62 1.38
CA VAL A 326 -10.84 -2.04 2.05
C VAL A 326 -11.24 -1.54 3.44
N VAL A 327 -10.26 -1.42 4.36
CA VAL A 327 -10.39 -0.62 5.57
C VAL A 327 -9.35 0.49 5.50
N ARG A 328 -9.80 1.70 5.20
CA ARG A 328 -8.91 2.88 5.07
C ARG A 328 -8.56 3.50 6.42
N THR A 329 -9.48 3.50 7.36
CA THR A 329 -9.34 4.12 8.68
C THR A 329 -9.99 3.29 9.76
N ILE A 330 -11.28 3.01 9.62
CA ILE A 330 -12.08 2.06 10.40
C ILE A 330 -13.11 1.41 9.48
N TYR A 331 -13.76 0.38 9.99
CA TYR A 331 -15.01 -0.12 9.45
C TYR A 331 -16.04 -0.17 10.59
N ALA A 332 -17.29 0.20 10.31
CA ALA A 332 -18.34 0.19 11.33
C ALA A 332 -19.70 -0.22 10.76
N GLU A 333 -20.49 -0.89 11.57
CA GLU A 333 -21.86 -1.33 11.26
C GLU A 333 -22.82 -1.01 12.40
N ALA A 334 -24.01 -0.51 12.04
CA ALA A 334 -25.13 -0.37 12.96
C ALA A 334 -26.19 -1.41 12.60
N ASP A 335 -26.52 -2.33 13.51
CA ASP A 335 -27.47 -3.43 13.31
C ASP A 335 -27.18 -4.25 12.04
N GLY A 336 -25.87 -4.46 11.73
CA GLY A 336 -25.40 -5.20 10.56
C GLY A 336 -25.41 -4.40 9.25
N VAL A 337 -25.73 -3.11 9.28
CA VAL A 337 -25.67 -2.21 8.12
C VAL A 337 -24.40 -1.37 8.19
N PRO A 338 -23.55 -1.38 7.14
CA PRO A 338 -22.36 -0.55 7.09
C PRO A 338 -22.67 0.93 7.23
N LEU A 339 -21.91 1.63 8.08
CA LEU A 339 -22.02 3.07 8.24
C LEU A 339 -21.31 3.80 7.09
N PRO A 340 -21.88 4.95 6.62
CA PRO A 340 -21.25 5.75 5.56
C PRO A 340 -19.89 6.29 6.01
N GLU A 341 -18.91 6.11 5.14
CA GLU A 341 -17.52 6.49 5.39
C GLU A 341 -17.29 7.97 5.05
N PRO A 342 -16.58 8.73 5.91
CA PRO A 342 -16.22 10.10 5.60
C PRO A 342 -15.04 10.17 4.62
N ASP A 343 -15.07 11.16 3.77
CA ASP A 343 -13.90 11.63 3.03
C ASP A 343 -13.71 13.13 3.26
N PRO A 344 -12.88 13.54 4.23
CA PRO A 344 -12.66 14.94 4.56
C PRO A 344 -12.08 15.77 3.40
N ALA A 345 -11.46 15.12 2.42
CA ALA A 345 -10.96 15.78 1.21
C ALA A 345 -12.06 16.06 0.18
N ASN A 346 -13.20 15.36 0.26
CA ASN A 346 -14.36 15.59 -0.60
C ASN A 346 -15.29 16.66 0.00
N LYS A 347 -15.14 17.89 -0.45
CA LYS A 347 -15.94 19.04 0.02
C LYS A 347 -17.43 18.92 -0.31
N THR A 348 -17.84 18.00 -1.18
CA THR A 348 -19.23 17.78 -1.57
C THR A 348 -19.93 16.72 -0.72
N GLN A 349 -19.19 15.92 0.03
CA GLN A 349 -19.77 14.92 0.92
C GLN A 349 -20.62 15.57 2.03
N ARG A 350 -21.80 15.02 2.26
CA ARG A 350 -22.76 15.52 3.27
C ARG A 350 -23.21 14.46 4.26
N THR A 351 -22.97 13.18 3.94
CA THR A 351 -23.43 12.05 4.75
C THR A 351 -22.24 11.22 5.22
N PHE A 352 -22.06 11.13 6.53
CA PHE A 352 -21.10 10.25 7.20
C PHE A 352 -21.56 10.02 8.64
N ALA A 353 -21.19 8.89 9.25
CA ALA A 353 -21.57 8.55 10.62
C ALA A 353 -20.38 8.54 11.59
N TRP A 354 -19.16 8.72 11.10
CA TRP A 354 -17.96 8.80 11.92
C TRP A 354 -16.95 9.78 11.35
N MET A 355 -16.04 10.21 12.20
CA MET A 355 -14.91 11.07 11.82
C MET A 355 -13.68 10.72 12.66
N THR A 356 -12.51 11.16 12.21
CA THR A 356 -11.27 10.98 12.96
C THR A 356 -10.69 12.31 13.40
N ALA A 357 -10.07 12.29 14.60
CA ALA A 357 -9.17 13.34 15.05
C ALA A 357 -7.83 12.68 15.38
N HIS A 358 -6.74 13.23 14.87
CA HIS A 358 -5.43 12.61 15.01
C HIS A 358 -4.36 13.66 15.27
N HIS A 359 -3.39 13.27 16.07
CA HIS A 359 -2.21 14.07 16.35
C HIS A 359 -0.97 13.19 16.27
N TYR A 360 0.05 13.66 15.58
CA TYR A 360 1.32 12.98 15.41
C TYR A 360 2.43 13.90 15.87
N ALA A 361 3.19 13.49 16.90
CA ALA A 361 4.34 14.22 17.40
C ALA A 361 5.62 13.45 17.03
N PRO A 362 6.36 13.91 16.01
CA PRO A 362 7.64 13.30 15.64
C PRO A 362 8.73 13.68 16.65
N ASP A 363 9.74 12.82 16.80
CA ASP A 363 10.92 13.05 17.64
C ASP A 363 11.92 14.05 17.06
N ARG A 364 11.71 14.48 15.80
CA ARG A 364 12.51 15.48 15.09
C ARG A 364 11.69 16.17 13.99
N PRO A 365 12.12 17.31 13.45
CA PRO A 365 11.48 17.92 12.28
C PRO A 365 11.47 16.95 11.08
N VAL A 366 10.35 16.87 10.42
CA VAL A 366 10.10 15.99 9.27
C VAL A 366 9.43 16.77 8.15
N THR A 367 9.84 16.51 6.93
CA THR A 367 9.23 17.04 5.70
C THR A 367 8.60 15.93 4.89
N ASP A 368 7.45 16.22 4.26
CA ASP A 368 6.83 15.28 3.33
C ASP A 368 7.71 15.15 2.07
N PRO A 369 8.26 13.98 1.77
CA PRO A 369 9.15 13.80 0.63
C PRO A 369 8.44 13.99 -0.73
N PHE A 370 7.11 14.04 -0.76
CA PHE A 370 6.33 14.33 -1.96
C PHE A 370 5.95 15.82 -2.09
N GLU A 371 6.35 16.66 -1.13
CA GLU A 371 6.24 18.12 -1.17
C GLU A 371 7.63 18.80 -1.09
N ASP A 372 8.68 18.05 -0.76
CA ASP A 372 10.05 18.56 -0.59
C ASP A 372 10.91 18.32 -1.84
N PHE A 373 11.11 19.36 -2.63
CA PHE A 373 11.95 19.33 -3.83
C PHE A 373 13.44 19.14 -3.50
N THR A 374 13.90 19.56 -2.32
CA THR A 374 15.31 19.45 -1.94
C THR A 374 15.74 18.00 -1.72
N SER A 375 14.80 17.13 -1.33
CA SER A 375 15.05 15.69 -1.21
C SER A 375 15.32 15.04 -2.57
N LEU A 376 14.70 15.55 -3.64
CA LEU A 376 14.94 15.10 -5.02
C LEU A 376 16.27 15.61 -5.57
N GLU A 377 16.66 16.84 -5.26
CA GLU A 377 17.96 17.40 -5.69
C GLU A 377 19.13 16.58 -5.16
N ARG A 378 19.06 16.09 -3.93
CA ARG A 378 20.08 15.21 -3.35
C ARG A 378 20.21 13.86 -4.06
N VAL A 379 19.09 13.31 -4.56
CA VAL A 379 19.09 12.06 -5.31
C VAL A 379 19.73 12.26 -6.69
N SER A 380 19.35 13.34 -7.41
CA SER A 380 19.88 13.62 -8.75
C SER A 380 21.41 13.88 -8.75
N LEU A 381 21.94 14.57 -7.74
CA LEU A 381 23.38 14.81 -7.61
C LEU A 381 24.19 13.54 -7.31
N ALA A 382 23.55 12.53 -6.68
CA ALA A 382 24.21 11.25 -6.40
C ALA A 382 24.24 10.32 -7.64
N ASP A 383 23.32 10.49 -8.56
CA ASP A 383 23.27 9.73 -9.82
C ASP A 383 24.18 10.33 -10.88
N ASP A 384 24.22 11.67 -11.01
CA ASP A 384 25.17 12.38 -11.90
C ASP A 384 26.66 12.15 -11.51
N ALA A 385 26.93 11.73 -10.28
CA ALA A 385 28.29 11.39 -9.82
C ALA A 385 28.69 9.93 -10.13
N ARG A 386 27.80 9.12 -10.72
CA ARG A 386 28.02 7.70 -11.05
C ARG A 386 28.12 7.42 -12.57
N ASP A 387 27.74 8.41 -13.39
CA ASP A 387 27.93 8.42 -14.84
C ASP A 387 29.26 9.13 -15.20
#